data_e761bf0158b6d46cc41f081c60da7b6a
#
_entry.id   e761bf0158b6d46cc41f081c60da7b6a
#
_cell.length_a   1.000
_cell.length_b   1.000
_cell.length_c   1.000
_cell.angle_alpha   90.00
_cell.angle_beta   90.00
_cell.angle_gamma   90.00
#
_symmetry.space_group_name_H-M   'P 1'
#
loop_
_entity.id
_entity.type
_entity.pdbx_description
1 polymer ?
#
loop_
_entity_poly.entity_id
_entity_poly.type
_entity_poly.pdbx_seq_one_letter_code
_entity_poly.pdbx_strand_id
1 'polypeptide(L)'
;MKVQHILGAAPLYTNTFLLVTDQKHGILIDAAAEPDTYKKALAEHGATLTHILLTHGHYDHVGAVAALRRETGCKVYLDLADALGDALYPLKASDVDEAWPASGSLTIDELTFTIYHTPGHTRGSVVLALGKLLFCGDTLFAGSCGRTDMPGGSGIQMQQSLSMLAESDLRNDMQVLPGHGEDSTLGRERLSNPFMTDGMNSMF
;
A
#
# COMPACT_ATOMS: atom_id res chain seq x y z
N MET A 1 -9.28 10.62 -13.55
CA MET A 1 -8.95 9.42 -12.74
C MET A 1 -10.22 8.75 -12.20
N LYS A 2 -10.29 7.40 -12.20
CA LYS A 2 -11.28 6.58 -11.49
C LYS A 2 -10.56 5.72 -10.45
N VAL A 3 -11.24 5.38 -9.36
CA VAL A 3 -10.73 4.49 -8.31
C VAL A 3 -11.75 3.38 -8.09
N GLN A 4 -11.31 2.13 -8.08
CA GLN A 4 -12.12 0.95 -7.78
C GLN A 4 -11.46 0.17 -6.67
N HIS A 5 -12.19 -0.04 -5.56
CA HIS A 5 -11.78 -0.95 -4.50
C HIS A 5 -12.05 -2.40 -4.92
N ILE A 6 -11.08 -3.26 -4.72
CA ILE A 6 -11.14 -4.70 -5.01
C ILE A 6 -10.68 -5.43 -3.76
N LEU A 7 -11.48 -6.36 -3.30
CA LEU A 7 -11.18 -7.14 -2.10
C LEU A 7 -10.49 -8.45 -2.47
N GLY A 8 -9.40 -8.74 -1.80
CA GLY A 8 -8.71 -10.03 -1.88
C GLY A 8 -9.52 -11.19 -1.30
N ALA A 9 -9.03 -12.41 -1.47
CA ALA A 9 -9.73 -13.61 -1.04
C ALA A 9 -9.75 -13.77 0.49
N ALA A 10 -10.75 -14.53 0.97
CA ALA A 10 -10.78 -15.01 2.35
C ALA A 10 -9.52 -15.85 2.66
N PRO A 11 -9.04 -15.89 3.92
CA PRO A 11 -9.61 -15.23 5.11
C PRO A 11 -9.09 -13.79 5.36
N LEU A 12 -8.12 -13.31 4.58
CA LEU A 12 -7.42 -12.06 4.90
C LEU A 12 -8.15 -10.83 4.36
N TYR A 13 -8.90 -10.95 3.25
CA TYR A 13 -9.69 -9.86 2.67
C TYR A 13 -8.88 -8.57 2.48
N THR A 14 -7.65 -8.70 1.97
CA THR A 14 -6.76 -7.57 1.73
C THR A 14 -7.39 -6.55 0.77
N ASN A 15 -7.42 -5.30 1.15
CA ASN A 15 -7.88 -4.20 0.30
C ASN A 15 -6.85 -3.92 -0.79
N THR A 16 -7.30 -3.89 -2.03
CA THR A 16 -6.51 -3.46 -3.19
C THR A 16 -7.26 -2.41 -3.98
N PHE A 17 -6.55 -1.54 -4.66
CA PHE A 17 -7.19 -0.43 -5.37
C PHE A 17 -6.70 -0.36 -6.81
N LEU A 18 -7.64 -0.38 -7.75
CA LEU A 18 -7.37 -0.11 -9.16
C LEU A 18 -7.63 1.37 -9.43
N LEU A 19 -6.59 2.07 -9.83
CA LEU A 19 -6.65 3.44 -10.34
C LEU A 19 -6.64 3.39 -11.87
N VAL A 20 -7.53 4.14 -12.51
CA VAL A 20 -7.55 4.25 -13.97
C VAL A 20 -7.34 5.71 -14.35
N THR A 21 -6.24 5.97 -15.07
CA THR A 21 -5.86 7.32 -15.54
C THR A 21 -6.76 7.79 -16.69
N ASP A 22 -6.66 9.05 -17.04
CA ASP A 22 -7.39 9.61 -18.20
C ASP A 22 -6.88 9.02 -19.52
N GLN A 23 -5.63 8.52 -19.53
CA GLN A 23 -5.04 7.79 -20.67
C GLN A 23 -5.42 6.30 -20.73
N LYS A 24 -6.30 5.82 -19.85
CA LYS A 24 -6.70 4.42 -19.74
C LYS A 24 -5.58 3.47 -19.30
N HIS A 25 -4.62 3.98 -18.57
CA HIS A 25 -3.65 3.15 -17.87
C HIS A 25 -4.21 2.73 -16.51
N GLY A 26 -4.10 1.43 -16.21
CA GLY A 26 -4.42 0.85 -14.92
C GLY A 26 -3.19 0.84 -14.02
N ILE A 27 -3.36 1.29 -12.79
CA ILE A 27 -2.37 1.24 -11.72
C ILE A 27 -2.99 0.48 -10.56
N LEU A 28 -2.39 -0.61 -10.12
CA LEU A 28 -2.84 -1.34 -8.92
C LEU A 28 -2.03 -0.89 -7.70
N ILE A 29 -2.73 -0.60 -6.61
CA ILE A 29 -2.12 -0.49 -5.28
C ILE A 29 -2.37 -1.81 -4.58
N ASP A 30 -1.32 -2.57 -4.36
CA ASP A 30 -1.30 -3.97 -3.97
C ASP A 30 -2.04 -4.88 -4.96
N ALA A 31 -1.82 -6.16 -4.93
CA ALA A 31 -2.40 -7.08 -5.90
C ALA A 31 -2.72 -8.45 -5.25
N ALA A 32 -3.64 -8.42 -4.28
CA ALA A 32 -3.98 -9.56 -3.42
C ALA A 32 -5.02 -10.52 -4.00
N ALA A 33 -5.90 -10.03 -4.88
CA ALA A 33 -6.95 -10.85 -5.48
C ALA A 33 -6.42 -11.73 -6.61
N GLU A 34 -7.24 -12.68 -7.06
CA GLU A 34 -6.90 -13.50 -8.23
C GLU A 34 -6.69 -12.65 -9.49
N PRO A 35 -5.71 -12.97 -10.35
CA PRO A 35 -5.38 -12.19 -11.55
C PRO A 35 -6.57 -11.88 -12.44
N ASP A 36 -7.49 -12.82 -12.61
CA ASP A 36 -8.67 -12.65 -13.46
C ASP A 36 -9.64 -11.57 -12.93
N THR A 37 -9.67 -11.34 -11.62
CA THR A 37 -10.43 -10.25 -11.01
C THR A 37 -9.95 -8.89 -11.52
N TYR A 38 -8.65 -8.69 -11.57
CA TYR A 38 -8.06 -7.44 -12.07
C TYR A 38 -8.23 -7.29 -13.58
N LYS A 39 -8.05 -8.37 -14.35
CA LYS A 39 -8.28 -8.35 -15.80
C LYS A 39 -9.72 -7.97 -16.15
N LYS A 40 -10.70 -8.49 -15.41
CA LYS A 40 -12.10 -8.12 -15.56
C LYS A 40 -12.32 -6.64 -15.25
N ALA A 41 -11.83 -6.15 -14.10
CA ALA A 41 -11.96 -4.75 -13.71
C ALA A 41 -11.30 -3.81 -14.74
N LEU A 42 -10.13 -4.14 -15.25
CA LEU A 42 -9.45 -3.38 -16.30
C LEU A 42 -10.29 -3.33 -17.58
N ALA A 43 -10.85 -4.49 -18.01
CA ALA A 43 -11.69 -4.57 -19.20
C ALA A 43 -12.98 -3.74 -19.07
N GLU A 44 -13.61 -3.72 -17.90
CA GLU A 44 -14.79 -2.87 -17.60
C GLU A 44 -14.50 -1.38 -17.78
N HIS A 45 -13.26 -0.95 -17.56
CA HIS A 45 -12.82 0.43 -17.75
C HIS A 45 -12.18 0.70 -19.12
N GLY A 46 -11.96 -0.34 -19.93
CA GLY A 46 -11.19 -0.25 -21.18
C GLY A 46 -9.76 0.20 -20.93
N ALA A 47 -9.15 -0.27 -19.83
CA ALA A 47 -7.83 0.12 -19.37
C ALA A 47 -6.81 -1.00 -19.56
N THR A 48 -5.53 -0.62 -19.69
CA THR A 48 -4.39 -1.53 -19.76
C THR A 48 -3.56 -1.40 -18.49
N LEU A 49 -3.22 -2.50 -17.81
CA LEU A 49 -2.36 -2.48 -16.63
C LEU A 49 -0.95 -2.06 -17.01
N THR A 50 -0.45 -1.01 -16.40
CA THR A 50 0.89 -0.48 -16.64
C THR A 50 1.79 -0.50 -15.40
N HIS A 51 1.20 -0.41 -14.21
CA HIS A 51 1.95 -0.34 -12.95
C HIS A 51 1.27 -1.13 -11.84
N ILE A 52 2.08 -1.74 -10.99
CA ILE A 52 1.68 -2.27 -9.68
C ILE A 52 2.57 -1.59 -8.64
N LEU A 53 1.95 -0.88 -7.71
CA LEU A 53 2.58 -0.12 -6.65
C LEU A 53 2.31 -0.87 -5.33
N LEU A 54 3.35 -1.51 -4.78
CA LEU A 54 3.20 -2.34 -3.58
C LEU A 54 3.55 -1.53 -2.34
N THR A 55 2.63 -1.50 -1.38
CA THR A 55 2.86 -0.85 -0.09
C THR A 55 3.90 -1.59 0.73
N HIS A 56 3.95 -2.92 0.63
CA HIS A 56 4.94 -3.81 1.22
C HIS A 56 4.91 -5.20 0.55
N GLY A 57 5.79 -6.10 0.97
CA GLY A 57 6.04 -7.37 0.26
C GLY A 57 5.36 -8.60 0.82
N HIS A 58 4.43 -8.53 1.79
CA HIS A 58 3.79 -9.72 2.33
C HIS A 58 2.94 -10.45 1.29
N TYR A 59 2.89 -11.79 1.43
CA TYR A 59 2.27 -12.71 0.47
C TYR A 59 0.82 -12.37 0.13
N ASP A 60 0.07 -11.85 1.06
CA ASP A 60 -1.34 -11.48 0.90
C ASP A 60 -1.56 -10.13 0.20
N HIS A 61 -0.50 -9.38 -0.05
CA HIS A 61 -0.54 -8.14 -0.84
C HIS A 61 -0.01 -8.33 -2.27
N VAL A 62 0.70 -9.43 -2.55
CA VAL A 62 1.45 -9.60 -3.80
C VAL A 62 1.01 -10.80 -4.64
N GLY A 63 -0.04 -11.53 -4.24
CA GLY A 63 -0.40 -12.82 -4.81
C GLY A 63 -0.58 -12.85 -6.33
N ALA A 64 -1.08 -11.78 -6.94
CA ALA A 64 -1.29 -11.70 -8.40
C ALA A 64 -0.09 -11.10 -9.16
N VAL A 65 0.90 -10.51 -8.48
CA VAL A 65 1.97 -9.72 -9.12
C VAL A 65 2.70 -10.49 -10.22
N ALA A 66 3.19 -11.68 -9.91
CA ALA A 66 3.98 -12.48 -10.87
C ALA A 66 3.18 -12.85 -12.13
N ALA A 67 1.89 -13.17 -11.98
CA ALA A 67 1.02 -13.50 -13.11
C ALA A 67 0.72 -12.26 -13.96
N LEU A 68 0.30 -11.16 -13.32
CA LEU A 68 -0.03 -9.92 -14.01
C LEU A 68 1.18 -9.33 -14.74
N ARG A 69 2.36 -9.31 -14.09
CA ARG A 69 3.61 -8.81 -14.70
C ARG A 69 3.98 -9.63 -15.95
N ARG A 70 3.91 -10.95 -15.87
CA ARG A 70 4.19 -11.84 -17.02
C ARG A 70 3.22 -11.62 -18.18
N GLU A 71 1.93 -11.38 -17.88
CA GLU A 71 0.89 -11.25 -18.91
C GLU A 71 0.84 -9.86 -19.54
N THR A 72 1.14 -8.81 -18.79
CA THR A 72 0.96 -7.43 -19.24
C THR A 72 2.26 -6.67 -19.48
N GLY A 73 3.37 -7.12 -18.88
CA GLY A 73 4.63 -6.37 -18.87
C GLY A 73 4.58 -5.12 -18.00
N CYS A 74 3.62 -5.02 -17.05
CA CYS A 74 3.52 -3.88 -16.14
C CYS A 74 4.76 -3.74 -15.28
N LYS A 75 5.08 -2.52 -14.88
CA LYS A 75 6.17 -2.23 -13.93
C LYS A 75 5.72 -2.47 -12.50
N VAL A 76 6.59 -3.08 -11.71
CA VAL A 76 6.37 -3.38 -10.29
C VAL A 76 7.28 -2.50 -9.43
N TYR A 77 6.68 -1.77 -8.50
CA TYR A 77 7.36 -0.95 -7.49
C TYR A 77 7.24 -1.62 -6.12
N LEU A 78 8.37 -1.81 -5.45
CA LEU A 78 8.46 -2.37 -4.09
C LEU A 78 9.78 -1.92 -3.46
N ASP A 79 9.82 -1.76 -2.15
CA ASP A 79 11.09 -1.63 -1.44
C ASP A 79 11.84 -2.98 -1.44
N LEU A 80 13.12 -2.96 -1.82
CA LEU A 80 13.93 -4.19 -1.93
C LEU A 80 14.16 -4.90 -0.58
N ALA A 81 13.96 -4.20 0.55
CA ALA A 81 14.00 -4.83 1.87
C ALA A 81 12.91 -5.89 2.07
N ASP A 82 11.85 -5.84 1.26
CA ASP A 82 10.72 -6.77 1.28
C ASP A 82 10.73 -7.76 0.08
N ALA A 83 11.78 -7.78 -0.73
CA ALA A 83 11.92 -8.66 -1.90
C ALA A 83 12.82 -9.87 -1.59
N LEU A 84 12.43 -10.70 -0.62
CA LEU A 84 13.30 -11.76 -0.05
C LEU A 84 13.17 -13.11 -0.76
N GLY A 85 12.08 -13.39 -1.45
CA GLY A 85 11.84 -14.64 -2.17
C GLY A 85 11.56 -15.84 -1.25
N ASP A 86 10.98 -15.60 -0.09
CA ASP A 86 10.56 -16.64 0.86
C ASP A 86 9.03 -16.77 0.96
N ALA A 87 8.53 -17.55 1.90
CA ALA A 87 7.10 -17.79 2.04
C ALA A 87 6.32 -16.56 2.53
N LEU A 88 6.95 -15.70 3.33
CA LEU A 88 6.32 -14.49 3.86
C LEU A 88 6.42 -13.34 2.86
N TYR A 89 7.56 -13.23 2.16
CA TYR A 89 7.88 -12.23 1.15
C TYR A 89 8.19 -12.93 -0.18
N PRO A 90 7.18 -13.35 -0.95
CA PRO A 90 7.37 -14.26 -2.08
C PRO A 90 8.09 -13.63 -3.29
N LEU A 91 8.03 -12.31 -3.43
CA LEU A 91 8.74 -11.62 -4.51
C LEU A 91 10.24 -11.59 -4.25
N LYS A 92 11.01 -11.69 -5.33
CA LYS A 92 12.48 -11.52 -5.34
C LYS A 92 12.82 -10.16 -5.94
N ALA A 93 14.06 -9.71 -5.74
CA ALA A 93 14.55 -8.48 -6.36
C ALA A 93 14.42 -8.48 -7.89
N SER A 94 14.46 -9.65 -8.54
CA SER A 94 14.23 -9.78 -10.00
C SER A 94 12.78 -9.56 -10.43
N ASP A 95 11.83 -9.59 -9.51
CA ASP A 95 10.41 -9.37 -9.77
C ASP A 95 10.02 -7.89 -9.61
N VAL A 96 10.95 -7.07 -9.12
CA VAL A 96 10.81 -5.63 -8.89
C VAL A 96 11.51 -4.88 -10.03
N ASP A 97 10.77 -4.01 -10.72
CA ASP A 97 11.34 -3.20 -11.79
C ASP A 97 11.96 -1.91 -11.24
N GLU A 98 11.36 -1.34 -10.20
CA GLU A 98 11.81 -0.09 -9.58
C GLU A 98 11.65 -0.17 -8.04
N ALA A 99 12.73 0.13 -7.33
CA ALA A 99 12.65 0.35 -5.88
C ALA A 99 12.02 1.71 -5.57
N TRP A 100 11.33 1.80 -4.42
CA TRP A 100 10.84 3.10 -3.97
C TRP A 100 12.01 4.06 -3.75
N PRO A 101 11.94 5.31 -4.25
CA PRO A 101 12.95 6.30 -3.96
C PRO A 101 12.96 6.62 -2.45
N ALA A 102 14.12 6.92 -1.90
CA ALA A 102 14.29 7.22 -0.46
C ALA A 102 13.41 8.41 0.02
N SER A 103 13.05 9.31 -0.87
CA SER A 103 12.09 10.39 -0.66
C SER A 103 11.62 10.93 -2.02
N GLY A 104 10.45 11.56 -2.05
CA GLY A 104 9.97 12.25 -3.24
C GLY A 104 8.62 11.79 -3.74
N SER A 105 8.46 11.83 -5.05
CA SER A 105 7.20 11.53 -5.71
C SER A 105 7.41 10.65 -6.94
N LEU A 106 6.37 9.89 -7.27
CA LEU A 106 6.24 9.14 -8.51
C LEU A 106 5.09 9.73 -9.32
N THR A 107 5.35 10.10 -10.57
CA THR A 107 4.30 10.56 -11.48
C THR A 107 4.06 9.53 -12.57
N ILE A 108 2.81 9.13 -12.72
CA ILE A 108 2.32 8.25 -13.79
C ILE A 108 1.14 8.96 -14.43
N ASP A 109 1.27 9.31 -15.69
CA ASP A 109 0.32 10.17 -16.41
C ASP A 109 0.05 11.48 -15.64
N GLU A 110 -1.22 11.76 -15.31
CA GLU A 110 -1.63 12.91 -14.51
C GLU A 110 -1.57 12.67 -13.00
N LEU A 111 -1.18 11.47 -12.54
CA LEU A 111 -1.20 11.10 -11.13
C LEU A 111 0.18 11.26 -10.50
N THR A 112 0.29 12.10 -9.50
CA THR A 112 1.52 12.26 -8.72
C THR A 112 1.31 11.73 -7.31
N PHE A 113 2.01 10.65 -6.99
CA PHE A 113 2.06 10.04 -5.66
C PHE A 113 3.21 10.64 -4.86
N THR A 114 2.93 11.02 -3.62
CA THR A 114 3.99 11.29 -2.63
C THR A 114 4.22 10.03 -1.81
N ILE A 115 5.50 9.65 -1.63
CA ILE A 115 5.91 8.41 -0.98
C ILE A 115 6.41 8.74 0.43
N TYR A 116 5.83 8.07 1.44
CA TYR A 116 6.26 8.11 2.83
C TYR A 116 6.77 6.74 3.21
N HIS A 117 8.06 6.60 3.53
CA HIS A 117 8.59 5.37 4.11
C HIS A 117 8.10 5.23 5.55
N THR A 118 7.43 4.13 5.82
CA THR A 118 6.76 3.87 7.10
C THR A 118 7.14 2.48 7.63
N PRO A 119 8.46 2.22 7.88
CA PRO A 119 8.88 0.93 8.39
C PRO A 119 8.24 0.64 9.75
N GLY A 120 8.02 -0.64 10.03
CA GLY A 120 7.43 -1.08 11.30
C GLY A 120 6.60 -2.34 11.18
N HIS A 121 5.66 -2.43 10.26
CA HIS A 121 5.02 -3.68 9.88
C HIS A 121 6.00 -4.56 9.11
N THR A 122 6.62 -3.99 8.08
CA THR A 122 7.80 -4.52 7.41
C THR A 122 8.91 -3.46 7.35
N ARG A 123 10.10 -3.85 6.90
CA ARG A 123 11.21 -2.91 6.71
C ARG A 123 10.99 -1.98 5.52
N GLY A 124 10.29 -2.49 4.50
CA GLY A 124 10.04 -1.79 3.24
C GLY A 124 8.68 -1.13 3.13
N SER A 125 7.88 -1.09 4.20
CA SER A 125 6.54 -0.50 4.19
C SER A 125 6.56 0.97 3.75
N VAL A 126 5.61 1.33 2.87
CA VAL A 126 5.38 2.70 2.43
C VAL A 126 3.91 3.06 2.51
N VAL A 127 3.64 4.35 2.72
CA VAL A 127 2.33 4.98 2.53
C VAL A 127 2.39 5.86 1.29
N LEU A 128 1.38 5.74 0.43
CA LEU A 128 1.28 6.48 -0.82
C LEU A 128 0.16 7.50 -0.74
N ALA A 129 0.48 8.78 -0.86
CA ALA A 129 -0.51 9.87 -0.88
C ALA A 129 -0.79 10.32 -2.32
N LEU A 130 -2.07 10.40 -2.70
CA LEU A 130 -2.53 10.87 -4.00
C LEU A 130 -3.75 11.77 -3.82
N GLY A 131 -3.58 13.07 -3.97
CA GLY A 131 -4.65 14.04 -3.77
C GLY A 131 -5.25 13.96 -2.35
N LYS A 132 -6.47 13.41 -2.23
CA LYS A 132 -7.14 13.18 -0.93
C LYS A 132 -7.09 11.72 -0.48
N LEU A 133 -6.38 10.85 -1.17
CA LEU A 133 -6.29 9.43 -0.87
C LEU A 133 -4.94 9.13 -0.22
N LEU A 134 -4.96 8.29 0.81
CA LEU A 134 -3.78 7.84 1.54
C LEU A 134 -3.83 6.31 1.60
N PHE A 135 -3.11 5.64 0.71
CA PHE A 135 -3.00 4.18 0.68
C PHE A 135 -1.96 3.75 1.70
N CYS A 136 -2.44 3.18 2.79
CA CYS A 136 -1.63 2.96 3.98
C CYS A 136 -1.01 1.55 4.07
N GLY A 137 -1.43 0.60 3.22
CA GLY A 137 -1.06 -0.79 3.44
C GLY A 137 -1.30 -1.17 4.90
N ASP A 138 -0.34 -1.85 5.49
CA ASP A 138 -0.42 -2.31 6.88
C ASP A 138 0.32 -1.38 7.87
N THR A 139 0.37 -0.08 7.56
CA THR A 139 0.91 0.92 8.48
C THR A 139 -0.19 1.47 9.40
N LEU A 140 -1.25 2.04 8.84
CA LEU A 140 -2.31 2.73 9.58
C LEU A 140 -3.68 2.12 9.25
N PHE A 141 -4.41 1.68 10.27
CA PHE A 141 -5.77 1.15 10.20
C PHE A 141 -6.75 2.07 10.94
N ALA A 142 -8.05 1.89 10.71
CA ALA A 142 -9.09 2.57 11.47
C ALA A 142 -9.00 2.20 12.95
N GLY A 143 -8.54 3.14 13.79
CA GLY A 143 -8.35 2.96 15.22
C GLY A 143 -7.23 1.99 15.63
N SER A 144 -6.35 1.58 14.70
CA SER A 144 -5.31 0.58 14.94
C SER A 144 -4.10 0.80 14.01
N CYS A 145 -3.17 -0.15 14.03
CA CYS A 145 -2.04 -0.23 13.10
C CYS A 145 -1.71 -1.69 12.77
N GLY A 146 -0.86 -1.91 11.77
CA GLY A 146 -0.35 -3.23 11.43
C GLY A 146 0.46 -3.86 12.57
N ARG A 147 0.44 -5.19 12.66
CA ARG A 147 1.26 -5.94 13.62
C ARG A 147 2.75 -5.77 13.33
N THR A 148 3.56 -5.89 14.37
CA THR A 148 5.02 -5.66 14.31
C THR A 148 5.86 -6.84 14.82
N ASP A 149 5.22 -7.96 15.10
CA ASP A 149 5.81 -9.17 15.69
C ASP A 149 6.24 -10.23 14.67
N MET A 150 6.06 -9.94 13.38
CA MET A 150 6.51 -10.82 12.28
C MET A 150 7.98 -10.53 11.90
N PRO A 151 8.68 -11.47 11.22
CA PRO A 151 10.02 -11.22 10.71
C PRO A 151 10.09 -9.94 9.88
N GLY A 152 11.00 -9.04 10.24
CA GLY A 152 11.12 -7.71 9.60
C GLY A 152 10.34 -6.61 10.30
N GLY A 153 9.42 -6.96 11.21
CA GLY A 153 8.63 -6.01 11.99
C GLY A 153 9.38 -5.35 13.14
N SER A 154 8.94 -4.15 13.55
CA SER A 154 9.50 -3.37 14.66
C SER A 154 8.48 -2.40 15.24
N GLY A 155 8.07 -2.61 16.49
CA GLY A 155 7.15 -1.70 17.18
C GLY A 155 7.71 -0.28 17.32
N ILE A 156 9.01 -0.16 17.56
CA ILE A 156 9.68 1.16 17.65
C ILE A 156 9.59 1.92 16.32
N GLN A 157 9.87 1.24 15.20
CA GLN A 157 9.78 1.87 13.88
C GLN A 157 8.32 2.19 13.52
N MET A 158 7.36 1.32 13.84
CA MET A 158 5.94 1.58 13.64
C MET A 158 5.51 2.85 14.37
N GLN A 159 5.90 3.00 15.64
CA GLN A 159 5.63 4.20 16.40
C GLN A 159 6.19 5.45 15.73
N GLN A 160 7.45 5.41 15.29
CA GLN A 160 8.09 6.53 14.59
C GLN A 160 7.36 6.87 13.29
N SER A 161 6.94 5.86 12.53
CA SER A 161 6.19 6.03 11.29
C SER A 161 4.82 6.65 11.52
N LEU A 162 4.09 6.20 12.53
CA LEU A 162 2.79 6.77 12.89
C LEU A 162 2.89 8.18 13.44
N SER A 163 3.91 8.47 14.26
CA SER A 163 4.18 9.85 14.74
C SER A 163 4.51 10.78 13.56
N MET A 164 5.35 10.34 12.63
CA MET A 164 5.65 11.09 11.42
C MET A 164 4.39 11.40 10.59
N LEU A 165 3.49 10.44 10.41
CA LEU A 165 2.21 10.67 9.72
C LEU A 165 1.28 11.60 10.53
N ALA A 166 1.27 11.50 11.86
CA ALA A 166 0.48 12.35 12.72
C ALA A 166 0.92 13.82 12.66
N GLU A 167 2.22 14.08 12.62
CA GLU A 167 2.84 15.41 12.60
C GLU A 167 2.99 16.00 11.20
N SER A 168 2.75 15.20 10.15
CA SER A 168 2.93 15.63 8.75
C SER A 168 1.94 16.75 8.34
N ASP A 169 2.30 17.48 7.28
CA ASP A 169 1.42 18.49 6.65
C ASP A 169 0.26 17.90 5.84
N LEU A 170 0.08 16.58 5.89
CA LEU A 170 -1.06 15.91 5.25
C LEU A 170 -2.37 16.41 5.82
N ARG A 171 -3.36 16.62 4.95
CA ARG A 171 -4.65 17.19 5.32
C ARG A 171 -5.49 16.21 6.14
N ASN A 172 -6.22 16.70 7.11
CA ASN A 172 -7.10 15.90 7.96
C ASN A 172 -8.29 15.27 7.19
N ASP A 173 -8.68 15.82 6.04
CA ASP A 173 -9.75 15.29 5.19
C ASP A 173 -9.26 14.21 4.19
N MET A 174 -8.01 13.75 4.29
CA MET A 174 -7.53 12.62 3.50
C MET A 174 -8.19 11.33 3.96
N GLN A 175 -8.67 10.56 2.99
CA GLN A 175 -9.24 9.23 3.21
C GLN A 175 -8.10 8.23 3.44
N VAL A 176 -8.09 7.60 4.59
CA VAL A 176 -7.19 6.50 4.94
C VAL A 176 -7.72 5.22 4.34
N LEU A 177 -6.94 4.61 3.46
CA LEU A 177 -7.24 3.39 2.71
C LEU A 177 -6.24 2.30 3.17
N PRO A 178 -6.61 1.50 4.18
CA PRO A 178 -5.72 0.49 4.76
C PRO A 178 -5.63 -0.77 3.91
N GLY A 179 -4.62 -1.60 4.18
CA GLY A 179 -4.52 -2.94 3.59
C GLY A 179 -5.60 -3.90 4.11
N HIS A 180 -6.09 -3.67 5.32
CA HIS A 180 -7.15 -4.49 5.93
C HIS A 180 -8.17 -3.62 6.67
N GLY A 181 -9.42 -4.12 6.72
CA GLY A 181 -10.49 -3.49 7.47
C GLY A 181 -11.14 -2.30 6.75
N GLU A 182 -11.72 -1.41 7.54
CA GLU A 182 -12.53 -0.30 7.06
C GLU A 182 -11.68 0.94 6.76
N ASP A 183 -12.18 1.77 5.85
CA ASP A 183 -11.64 3.10 5.56
C ASP A 183 -11.82 4.04 6.75
N SER A 184 -10.97 5.07 6.82
CA SER A 184 -11.06 6.12 7.82
C SER A 184 -10.69 7.49 7.22
N THR A 185 -10.45 8.49 8.07
CA THR A 185 -9.84 9.76 7.69
C THR A 185 -8.63 10.04 8.57
N LEU A 186 -7.61 10.67 8.01
CA LEU A 186 -6.40 10.99 8.76
C LEU A 186 -6.69 11.87 9.98
N GLY A 187 -7.64 12.79 9.87
CA GLY A 187 -8.07 13.62 11.01
C GLY A 187 -8.72 12.83 12.13
N ARG A 188 -9.52 11.80 11.80
CA ARG A 188 -10.08 10.89 12.82
C ARG A 188 -8.97 10.11 13.51
N GLU A 189 -8.05 9.56 12.75
CA GLU A 189 -6.96 8.75 13.32
C GLU A 189 -6.04 9.60 14.20
N ARG A 190 -5.69 10.81 13.80
CA ARG A 190 -4.93 11.76 14.61
C ARG A 190 -5.59 12.09 15.95
N LEU A 191 -6.92 12.08 16.00
CA LEU A 191 -7.68 12.44 17.21
C LEU A 191 -7.96 11.24 18.14
N SER A 192 -8.15 10.06 17.58
CA SER A 192 -8.71 8.94 18.34
C SER A 192 -7.97 7.61 18.22
N ASN A 193 -7.01 7.49 17.27
CA ASN A 193 -6.23 6.27 17.15
C ASN A 193 -5.18 6.20 18.30
N PRO A 194 -5.24 5.21 19.20
CA PRO A 194 -4.32 5.13 20.34
C PRO A 194 -2.85 4.96 19.91
N PHE A 195 -2.59 4.51 18.69
CA PHE A 195 -1.24 4.35 18.13
C PHE A 195 -0.69 5.64 17.48
N MET A 196 -1.50 6.68 17.30
CA MET A 196 -1.11 7.99 16.81
C MET A 196 -1.14 9.09 17.87
N THR A 197 -1.79 8.84 19.01
CA THR A 197 -1.90 9.78 20.13
C THR A 197 -0.86 9.46 21.21
N ASP A 198 -0.54 10.41 22.10
CA ASP A 198 0.53 10.31 23.12
C ASP A 198 0.42 9.13 24.12
N GLY A 199 -0.61 8.28 24.00
CA GLY A 199 -0.78 7.07 24.81
C GLY A 199 0.16 5.90 24.47
N MET A 200 1.06 6.04 23.49
CA MET A 200 1.85 4.95 22.92
C MET A 200 3.04 4.46 23.76
N ASN A 201 3.49 5.17 24.78
CA ASN A 201 4.65 4.75 25.57
C ASN A 201 4.47 3.43 26.36
N SER A 202 3.32 2.77 26.25
CA SER A 202 3.00 1.55 27.01
C SER A 202 2.53 0.36 26.14
N MET A 203 2.46 0.47 24.82
CA MET A 203 1.83 -0.55 23.96
C MET A 203 2.81 -1.39 23.10
N PHE A 204 4.11 -1.06 23.08
CA PHE A 204 5.14 -1.82 22.37
C PHE A 204 6.22 -2.35 23.30
#